data_18d9a25448ad5ef4291e1de2414bdcab
#
_entry.id   18d9a25448ad5ef4291e1de2414bdcab
#
_cell.length_a   1.000
_cell.length_b   1.000
_cell.length_c   1.000
_cell.angle_alpha   90.00
_cell.angle_beta   90.00
_cell.angle_gamma   90.00
#
_symmetry.space_group_name_H-M   'P 1'
#
loop_
_entity.id
_entity.type
_entity.pdbx_description
1 polymer ?
#
loop_
_entity_poly.entity_id
_entity_poly.type
_entity_poly.pdbx_seq_one_letter_code
_entity_poly.pdbx_strand_id
1 'polypeptide(L)'
;MITVDLPFRLPGANEYIAACRRNRYAGGKVKSEYTQAVALYFRGMPPITEPVKIRFTWHERTRRRDKDNVAFGKKFILDGMQASGFLPNDNNRWVVGFEDCFVYDGRDGVKVEVYKEDALYVE
;
A
#
# COMPACT_ATOMS: atom_id res chain seq x y z
N MET A 1 -2.77 15.49 7.62
CA MET A 1 -2.18 14.14 7.40
C MET A 1 -3.17 13.08 7.84
N ILE A 2 -3.30 12.03 7.07
CA ILE A 2 -4.13 10.87 7.39
C ILE A 2 -3.19 9.68 7.60
N THR A 3 -3.35 8.97 8.72
CA THR A 3 -2.52 7.80 9.05
C THR A 3 -3.42 6.58 9.20
N VAL A 4 -3.06 5.51 8.50
CA VAL A 4 -3.74 4.22 8.60
C VAL A 4 -2.71 3.13 8.85
N ASP A 5 -2.94 2.33 9.88
CA ASP A 5 -2.09 1.18 10.17
C ASP A 5 -2.75 -0.10 9.66
N LEU A 6 -2.06 -0.79 8.77
CA LEU A 6 -2.47 -2.09 8.27
C LEU A 6 -1.73 -3.16 9.08
N PRO A 7 -2.43 -3.95 9.91
CA PRO A 7 -1.76 -4.86 10.86
C PRO A 7 -1.43 -6.22 10.25
N PHE A 8 -1.16 -6.28 8.97
CA PHE A 8 -0.88 -7.54 8.29
C PHE A 8 0.21 -7.37 7.24
N ARG A 9 0.83 -8.51 6.91
CA ARG A 9 1.86 -8.60 5.89
C ARG A 9 1.20 -8.67 4.51
N LEU A 10 1.71 -7.88 3.58
CA LEU A 10 1.28 -7.96 2.19
C LEU A 10 2.22 -8.86 1.38
N PRO A 11 1.71 -9.53 0.34
CA PRO A 11 2.57 -10.31 -0.53
C PRO A 11 3.63 -9.45 -1.20
N GLY A 12 4.84 -9.98 -1.31
CA GLY A 12 5.88 -9.36 -2.10
C GLY A 12 5.74 -9.68 -3.58
N ALA A 13 6.61 -9.06 -4.40
CA ALA A 13 6.62 -9.28 -5.84
C ALA A 13 6.80 -10.77 -6.19
N ASN A 14 7.75 -11.44 -5.52
CA ASN A 14 8.04 -12.84 -5.82
C ASN A 14 6.86 -13.76 -5.52
N GLU A 15 6.16 -13.52 -4.42
CA GLU A 15 4.99 -14.30 -4.04
C GLU A 15 3.84 -14.10 -5.05
N TYR A 16 3.62 -12.87 -5.46
CA TYR A 16 2.57 -12.56 -6.43
C TYR A 16 2.87 -13.15 -7.81
N ILE A 17 4.12 -13.02 -8.27
CA ILE A 17 4.56 -13.63 -9.53
C ILE A 17 4.39 -15.14 -9.49
N ALA A 18 4.78 -15.79 -8.38
CA ALA A 18 4.61 -17.23 -8.21
C ALA A 18 3.13 -17.64 -8.29
N ALA A 19 2.23 -16.88 -7.67
CA ALA A 19 0.80 -17.13 -7.75
C ALA A 19 0.28 -17.00 -9.19
N CYS A 20 0.71 -15.96 -9.91
CA CYS A 20 0.32 -15.76 -11.31
C CYS A 20 0.79 -16.89 -12.21
N ARG A 21 1.98 -17.44 -11.94
CA ARG A 21 2.54 -18.55 -12.72
C ARG A 21 1.89 -19.89 -12.43
N ARG A 22 1.27 -20.05 -11.25
CA ARG A 22 0.60 -21.30 -10.86
C ARG A 22 -0.58 -21.60 -11.75
N ASN A 23 -1.46 -20.61 -11.93
CA ASN A 23 -2.54 -20.61 -12.91
C ASN A 23 -3.13 -19.19 -12.99
N ARG A 24 -3.98 -18.96 -14.01
CA ARG A 24 -4.53 -17.62 -14.25
C ARG A 24 -5.44 -17.09 -13.13
N TYR A 25 -5.98 -17.98 -12.30
CA TYR A 25 -6.90 -17.57 -11.24
C TYR A 25 -6.17 -17.23 -9.94
N ALA A 26 -5.03 -17.89 -9.66
CA ALA A 26 -4.33 -17.74 -8.39
C ALA A 26 -3.84 -16.31 -8.15
N GLY A 27 -3.25 -15.67 -9.17
CA GLY A 27 -2.80 -14.28 -9.06
C GLY A 27 -3.96 -13.31 -8.84
N GLY A 28 -5.04 -13.49 -9.59
CA GLY A 28 -6.25 -12.66 -9.43
C GLY A 28 -6.89 -12.82 -8.06
N LYS A 29 -6.87 -14.03 -7.51
CA LYS A 29 -7.39 -14.29 -6.17
C LYS A 29 -6.56 -13.58 -5.10
N VAL A 30 -5.24 -13.66 -5.17
CA VAL A 30 -4.33 -12.97 -4.25
C VAL A 30 -4.60 -11.46 -4.32
N LYS A 31 -4.63 -10.90 -5.51
CA LYS A 31 -4.89 -9.48 -5.71
C LYS A 31 -6.21 -9.06 -5.10
N SER A 32 -7.29 -9.80 -5.37
CA SER A 32 -8.63 -9.51 -4.86
C SER A 32 -8.67 -9.57 -3.33
N GLU A 33 -8.11 -10.60 -2.72
CA GLU A 33 -8.13 -10.77 -1.27
C GLU A 33 -7.44 -9.62 -0.54
N TYR A 34 -6.24 -9.25 -0.99
CA TYR A 34 -5.48 -8.19 -0.33
C TYR A 34 -6.00 -6.80 -0.63
N THR A 35 -6.51 -6.56 -1.84
CA THR A 35 -7.20 -5.32 -2.17
C THR A 35 -8.42 -5.12 -1.26
N GLN A 36 -9.22 -6.15 -1.06
CA GLN A 36 -10.38 -6.09 -0.18
C GLN A 36 -9.99 -5.88 1.28
N ALA A 37 -8.95 -6.57 1.74
CA ALA A 37 -8.45 -6.41 3.10
C ALA A 37 -8.00 -4.97 3.37
N VAL A 38 -7.27 -4.37 2.45
CA VAL A 38 -6.82 -2.97 2.55
C VAL A 38 -8.02 -2.02 2.52
N ALA A 39 -8.97 -2.26 1.60
CA ALA A 39 -10.14 -1.40 1.44
C ALA A 39 -10.94 -1.25 2.74
N LEU A 40 -11.00 -2.29 3.55
CA LEU A 40 -11.69 -2.24 4.85
C LEU A 40 -11.13 -1.17 5.77
N TYR A 41 -9.82 -0.92 5.72
CA TYR A 41 -9.17 0.07 6.59
C TYR A 41 -9.35 1.51 6.12
N PHE A 42 -9.75 1.71 4.87
CA PHE A 42 -10.01 3.04 4.30
C PHE A 42 -11.49 3.33 4.14
N ARG A 43 -12.37 2.35 4.40
CA ARG A 43 -13.81 2.48 4.25
C ARG A 43 -14.35 3.57 5.18
N GLY A 44 -15.22 4.43 4.64
CA GLY A 44 -15.84 5.50 5.43
C GLY A 44 -15.01 6.74 5.59
N MET A 45 -13.76 6.73 5.14
CA MET A 45 -12.95 7.95 5.14
C MET A 45 -13.41 8.88 4.01
N PRO A 46 -13.50 10.20 4.27
CA PRO A 46 -13.80 11.15 3.21
C PRO A 46 -12.78 11.04 2.07
N PRO A 47 -13.24 11.05 0.81
CA PRO A 47 -12.31 11.01 -0.33
C PRO A 47 -11.34 12.18 -0.30
N ILE A 48 -10.12 11.96 -0.77
CA ILE A 48 -9.17 13.06 -0.94
C ILE A 48 -9.67 13.98 -2.06
N THR A 49 -9.39 15.26 -1.94
CA THR A 49 -9.83 16.30 -2.89
C THR A 49 -8.67 17.03 -3.55
N GLU A 50 -7.43 16.73 -3.13
CA GLU A 50 -6.22 17.37 -3.62
C GLU A 50 -5.16 16.31 -3.88
N PRO A 51 -4.18 16.59 -4.75
CA PRO A 51 -3.04 15.70 -4.96
C PRO A 51 -2.30 15.42 -3.65
N VAL A 52 -1.86 14.18 -3.49
CA VAL A 52 -1.22 13.72 -2.25
C VAL A 52 0.10 13.03 -2.52
N LYS A 53 0.95 13.02 -1.51
CA LYS A 53 2.09 12.13 -1.38
C LYS A 53 1.79 11.09 -0.33
N ILE A 54 2.33 9.90 -0.49
CA ILE A 54 2.07 8.78 0.41
C ILE A 54 3.39 8.24 0.92
N ARG A 55 3.51 8.16 2.24
CA ARG A 55 4.65 7.50 2.89
C ARG A 55 4.21 6.15 3.40
N PHE A 56 4.96 5.13 3.05
CA PHE A 56 4.76 3.77 3.54
C PHE A 56 5.88 3.43 4.50
N THR A 57 5.54 3.00 5.71
CA THR A 57 6.50 2.43 6.63
C THR A 57 6.22 0.93 6.70
N TRP A 58 7.14 0.17 6.11
CA TRP A 58 7.02 -1.28 5.98
C TRP A 58 7.65 -1.93 7.20
N HIS A 59 6.82 -2.60 8.02
CA HIS A 59 7.29 -3.39 9.15
C HIS A 59 7.51 -4.82 8.70
N GLU A 60 8.72 -5.33 8.90
CA GLU A 60 9.10 -6.69 8.53
C GLU A 60 9.69 -7.40 9.74
N ARG A 61 9.37 -8.70 9.87
CA ARG A 61 9.91 -9.53 10.95
C ARG A 61 11.38 -9.82 10.76
N THR A 62 11.80 -10.00 9.51
CA THR A 62 13.16 -10.37 9.15
C THR A 62 13.63 -9.58 7.93
N ARG A 63 14.90 -9.69 7.61
CA ARG A 63 15.49 -9.05 6.43
C ARG A 63 15.53 -9.96 5.21
N ARG A 64 14.73 -11.04 5.21
CA ARG A 64 14.75 -12.02 4.12
C ARG A 64 14.29 -11.49 2.77
N ARG A 65 13.28 -10.62 2.79
CA ARG A 65 12.78 -10.04 1.54
C ARG A 65 13.52 -8.75 1.24
N ASP A 66 13.98 -8.58 -0.01
CA ASP A 66 14.58 -7.34 -0.45
C ASP A 66 13.55 -6.21 -0.43
N LYS A 67 14.02 -4.98 -0.32
CA LYS A 67 13.14 -3.82 -0.16
C LYS A 67 12.16 -3.63 -1.31
N ASP A 68 12.61 -3.83 -2.55
CA ASP A 68 11.72 -3.73 -3.72
C ASP A 68 10.66 -4.83 -3.72
N ASN A 69 11.00 -6.01 -3.24
CA ASN A 69 10.04 -7.10 -3.09
C ASN A 69 8.96 -6.75 -2.05
N VAL A 70 9.35 -6.19 -0.92
CA VAL A 70 8.42 -5.73 0.14
C VAL A 70 7.54 -4.59 -0.38
N ALA A 71 8.16 -3.58 -0.97
CA ALA A 71 7.46 -2.37 -1.43
C ALA A 71 6.48 -2.64 -2.57
N PHE A 72 6.55 -3.78 -3.22
CA PHE A 72 5.56 -4.20 -4.21
C PHE A 72 4.14 -4.24 -3.60
N GLY A 73 4.01 -4.49 -2.31
CA GLY A 73 2.74 -4.46 -1.59
C GLY A 73 1.97 -3.15 -1.75
N LYS A 74 2.65 -2.10 -2.13
CA LYS A 74 2.07 -0.79 -2.47
C LYS A 74 0.93 -0.93 -3.47
N LYS A 75 1.05 -1.87 -4.41
CA LYS A 75 0.01 -2.11 -5.42
C LYS A 75 -1.33 -2.47 -4.77
N PHE A 76 -1.32 -3.34 -3.78
CA PHE A 76 -2.53 -3.74 -3.07
C PHE A 76 -3.10 -2.60 -2.23
N ILE A 77 -2.22 -1.76 -1.69
CA ILE A 77 -2.64 -0.61 -0.88
C ILE A 77 -3.32 0.43 -1.77
N LEU A 78 -2.72 0.78 -2.90
CA LEU A 78 -3.31 1.74 -3.83
C LEU A 78 -4.63 1.22 -4.42
N ASP A 79 -4.69 -0.06 -4.78
CA ASP A 79 -5.91 -0.67 -5.29
C ASP A 79 -7.01 -0.66 -4.22
N GLY A 80 -6.66 -0.94 -2.96
CA GLY A 80 -7.59 -0.91 -1.84
C GLY A 80 -8.10 0.50 -1.53
N MET A 81 -7.23 1.49 -1.60
CA MET A 81 -7.61 2.89 -1.41
C MET A 81 -8.61 3.33 -2.49
N GLN A 82 -8.42 2.90 -3.73
CA GLN A 82 -9.36 3.18 -4.81
C GLN A 82 -10.67 2.41 -4.61
N ALA A 83 -10.61 1.14 -4.27
CA ALA A 83 -11.80 0.32 -4.07
C ALA A 83 -12.69 0.85 -2.95
N SER A 84 -12.11 1.46 -1.92
CA SER A 84 -12.85 2.06 -0.80
C SER A 84 -13.46 3.43 -1.14
N GLY A 85 -13.05 4.03 -2.25
CA GLY A 85 -13.47 5.38 -2.63
C GLY A 85 -12.64 6.51 -2.00
N PHE A 86 -11.65 6.15 -1.17
CA PHE A 86 -10.77 7.16 -0.55
C PHE A 86 -9.88 7.86 -1.58
N LEU A 87 -9.30 7.09 -2.50
CA LEU A 87 -8.45 7.61 -3.56
C LEU A 87 -9.21 7.54 -4.88
N PRO A 88 -9.49 8.68 -5.54
CA PRO A 88 -10.24 8.68 -6.81
C PRO A 88 -9.55 7.87 -7.92
N ASN A 89 -8.22 7.96 -7.97
CA ASN A 89 -7.40 7.23 -8.93
C ASN A 89 -5.95 7.26 -8.44
N ASP A 90 -5.13 6.29 -8.87
CA ASP A 90 -3.72 6.21 -8.50
C ASP A 90 -2.78 6.87 -9.53
N ASN A 91 -3.33 7.59 -10.49
CA ASN A 91 -2.53 8.25 -11.52
C ASN A 91 -1.75 9.46 -10.98
N ASN A 92 -0.89 10.04 -11.82
CA ASN A 92 -0.01 11.13 -11.43
C ASN A 92 -0.74 12.43 -11.04
N ARG A 93 -2.02 12.54 -11.39
CA ARG A 93 -2.83 13.69 -10.98
C ARG A 93 -3.12 13.66 -9.48
N TRP A 94 -3.36 12.45 -8.92
CA TRP A 94 -3.76 12.28 -7.53
C TRP A 94 -2.63 11.88 -6.61
N VAL A 95 -1.70 11.05 -7.12
CA VAL A 95 -0.55 10.58 -6.34
C VAL A 95 0.70 11.15 -6.99
N VAL A 96 1.28 12.16 -6.35
CA VAL A 96 2.41 12.88 -6.92
C VAL A 96 3.76 12.40 -6.43
N GLY A 97 3.79 11.49 -5.47
CA GLY A 97 5.03 10.90 -5.02
C GLY A 97 4.86 9.87 -3.92
N PHE A 98 5.88 9.03 -3.77
CA PHE A 98 5.94 8.02 -2.72
C PHE A 98 7.21 8.17 -1.90
N GLU A 99 7.15 7.73 -0.66
CA GLU A 99 8.30 7.56 0.19
C GLU A 99 8.18 6.20 0.89
N ASP A 100 9.24 5.40 0.86
CA ASP A 100 9.26 4.09 1.50
C ASP A 100 10.29 4.08 2.62
N CYS A 101 9.85 3.67 3.81
CA CYS A 101 10.71 3.45 4.97
C CYS A 101 10.57 2.00 5.40
N PHE A 102 11.65 1.38 5.85
CA PHE A 102 11.66 -0.04 6.22
C PHE A 102 12.11 -0.18 7.67
N VAL A 103 11.32 -0.90 8.46
CA VAL A 103 11.59 -1.10 9.89
C VAL A 103 11.56 -2.60 10.19
N TYR A 104 12.62 -3.09 10.79
CA TYR A 104 12.79 -4.51 11.13
C TYR A 104 12.62 -4.66 12.64
N ASP A 105 11.36 -4.62 13.08
CA ASP A 105 11.00 -4.55 14.50
C ASP A 105 10.22 -5.78 15.00
N GLY A 106 10.36 -6.90 14.29
CA GLY A 106 9.78 -8.17 14.72
C GLY A 106 8.28 -8.31 14.53
N ARG A 107 7.65 -7.40 13.80
CA ARG A 107 6.21 -7.45 13.51
C ARG A 107 5.93 -7.26 12.02
N ASP A 108 4.73 -7.68 11.61
CA ASP A 108 4.23 -7.43 10.27
C ASP A 108 3.32 -6.20 10.29
N GLY A 109 3.29 -5.49 9.20
CA GLY A 109 2.36 -4.39 9.03
C GLY A 109 2.89 -3.29 8.14
N VAL A 110 2.01 -2.36 7.81
CA VAL A 110 2.38 -1.19 7.02
C VAL A 110 1.67 0.02 7.59
N LYS A 111 2.43 1.05 7.91
CA LYS A 111 1.87 2.34 8.27
C LYS A 111 1.76 3.16 7.00
N VAL A 112 0.57 3.61 6.66
CA VAL A 112 0.29 4.42 5.48
C VAL A 112 -0.02 5.83 5.94
N GLU A 113 0.79 6.78 5.49
CA GLU A 113 0.62 8.20 5.82
C GLU A 113 0.35 8.97 4.54
N VAL A 114 -0.79 9.66 4.48
CA VAL A 114 -1.23 10.42 3.32
C VAL A 114 -1.12 11.91 3.64
N TYR A 115 -0.33 12.61 2.85
CA TYR A 115 -0.08 14.03 3.02
C TYR A 115 -0.60 14.81 1.82
N LYS A 116 -1.05 16.02 2.04
CA LYS A 116 -1.23 16.96 0.93
C LYS A 116 0.14 17.26 0.33
N GLU A 117 0.18 17.48 -0.96
CA GLU A 117 1.44 17.71 -1.67
C GLU A 117 2.32 18.75 -0.99
N ASP A 118 1.75 19.88 -0.60
CA ASP A 118 2.46 21.01 0.01
C ASP A 118 3.12 20.63 1.34
N ALA A 119 2.48 19.78 2.12
CA ALA A 119 2.94 19.43 3.47
C ALA A 119 4.29 18.71 3.48
N LEU A 120 4.67 18.05 2.39
CA LEU A 120 5.93 17.32 2.29
C LEU A 120 7.10 18.19 1.82
N TYR A 121 6.83 19.39 1.38
CA TYR A 121 7.88 20.34 0.95
C TYR A 121 8.15 21.43 1.99
N VAL A 122 7.41 21.44 3.07
CA VAL A 122 7.59 22.41 4.16
C VAL A 122 8.56 21.83 5.17
N GLU A 123 9.64 22.51 5.39
CA GLU A 123 10.68 22.13 6.34
C GLU A 123 10.37 22.61 7.75
#